data_dc145667b4c783c30d5bd99c1780e60e
#
_entry.id   dc145667b4c783c30d5bd99c1780e60e
#
_cell.length_a   1.000
_cell.length_b   1.000
_cell.length_c   1.000
_cell.angle_alpha   90.00
_cell.angle_beta   90.00
_cell.angle_gamma   90.00
#
_symmetry.space_group_name_H-M   'P 1'
#
loop_
_entity.id
_entity.type
_entity.pdbx_description
1 polymer ?
#
loop_
_entity_poly.entity_id
_entity_poly.type
_entity_poly.pdbx_seq_one_letter_code
_entity_poly.pdbx_strand_id
1 'polypeptide(L)'
;AVVYPTCQGNGSQDGSQPTTCENCKGSGEVISVQRSFLGNIRTAQPCPVCRGFGTVIPHPCQECSGEGRVRTTRTINVRIPAGVADGNRIHLESQGEVGPGGGPAGDLYVELTVARHDVFRRNGQNLEMTISVPMTAAALGTTIPVRTLEADRDDMDKALGSVDLDIPAGTQSGTKVTIEERGVPRLRASGRGDLVVEVIVQTPTKLDHEQEELLHRLAEMREETSPAVSVHSSSGGKKVFSRLREAFGG
;
A
#
# COMPACT_ATOMS: atom_id res chain seq x y z
N ALA A 1 -24.17 12.57 1.14
CA ALA A 1 -25.59 12.90 0.89
C ALA A 1 -26.20 11.85 -0.04
N VAL A 2 -27.47 11.60 0.12
CA VAL A 2 -28.25 10.67 -0.73
C VAL A 2 -29.50 11.39 -1.21
N VAL A 3 -30.10 10.86 -2.30
CA VAL A 3 -31.41 11.35 -2.78
C VAL A 3 -32.44 11.20 -1.67
N TYR A 4 -33.20 12.27 -1.41
CA TYR A 4 -34.27 12.21 -0.41
C TYR A 4 -35.48 11.46 -1.00
N PRO A 5 -35.93 10.37 -0.37
CA PRO A 5 -36.93 9.48 -0.97
C PRO A 5 -38.28 10.17 -1.25
N THR A 6 -38.73 11.06 -0.37
CA THR A 6 -40.03 11.71 -0.48
C THR A 6 -40.15 12.62 -1.70
N CYS A 7 -39.11 13.41 -1.99
CA CYS A 7 -39.10 14.28 -3.17
C CYS A 7 -38.34 13.66 -4.37
N GLN A 8 -37.84 12.44 -4.26
CA GLN A 8 -37.11 11.71 -5.30
C GLN A 8 -35.98 12.54 -5.97
N GLY A 9 -35.38 13.44 -5.21
CA GLY A 9 -34.30 14.30 -5.67
C GLY A 9 -34.72 15.61 -6.36
N ASN A 10 -35.99 15.82 -6.65
CA ASN A 10 -36.43 17.06 -7.31
C ASN A 10 -36.53 18.27 -6.36
N GLY A 11 -36.45 18.05 -5.06
CA GLY A 11 -36.49 19.09 -4.04
C GLY A 11 -37.88 19.71 -3.77
N SER A 12 -38.94 19.24 -4.43
CA SER A 12 -40.30 19.71 -4.22
C SER A 12 -41.06 18.86 -3.21
N GLN A 13 -41.91 19.50 -2.40
CA GLN A 13 -42.73 18.82 -1.39
C GLN A 13 -43.91 18.07 -2.01
N ASP A 14 -44.48 18.64 -3.08
CA ASP A 14 -45.71 18.16 -3.75
C ASP A 14 -45.45 17.50 -5.12
N GLY A 15 -44.16 17.28 -5.46
CA GLY A 15 -43.79 16.73 -6.76
C GLY A 15 -43.89 17.74 -7.91
N SER A 16 -44.16 19.03 -7.62
CA SER A 16 -44.17 20.07 -8.65
C SER A 16 -42.80 20.19 -9.33
N GLN A 17 -42.85 20.44 -10.66
CA GLN A 17 -41.61 20.62 -11.42
C GLN A 17 -41.00 22.01 -11.10
N PRO A 18 -39.65 22.11 -11.09
CA PRO A 18 -38.97 23.37 -10.99
C PRO A 18 -39.39 24.31 -12.16
N THR A 19 -39.69 25.56 -11.85
CA THR A 19 -40.05 26.59 -12.84
C THR A 19 -38.84 27.44 -13.20
N THR A 20 -38.79 27.97 -14.40
CA THR A 20 -37.71 28.87 -14.84
C THR A 20 -37.64 30.12 -13.93
N CYS A 21 -36.48 30.44 -13.48
CA CYS A 21 -36.26 31.62 -12.63
C CYS A 21 -36.51 32.89 -13.42
N GLU A 22 -37.48 33.68 -13.00
CA GLU A 22 -37.89 34.94 -13.69
C GLU A 22 -36.77 36.00 -13.66
N ASN A 23 -35.93 36.00 -12.60
CA ASN A 23 -34.88 36.98 -12.42
C ASN A 23 -33.72 36.80 -13.42
N CYS A 24 -33.29 35.59 -13.67
CA CYS A 24 -32.21 35.28 -14.62
C CYS A 24 -32.69 34.61 -15.93
N LYS A 25 -33.98 34.41 -16.05
CA LYS A 25 -34.61 33.77 -17.24
C LYS A 25 -33.98 32.43 -17.63
N GLY A 26 -33.58 31.67 -16.60
CA GLY A 26 -32.99 30.35 -16.78
C GLY A 26 -31.45 30.32 -16.89
N SER A 27 -30.79 31.48 -17.01
CA SER A 27 -29.32 31.51 -17.17
C SER A 27 -28.53 31.11 -15.93
N GLY A 28 -29.14 31.14 -14.75
CA GLY A 28 -28.47 30.92 -13.49
C GLY A 28 -27.59 32.07 -13.00
N GLU A 29 -27.29 33.03 -13.86
CA GLU A 29 -26.38 34.15 -13.57
C GLU A 29 -27.05 35.51 -13.83
N VAL A 30 -26.59 36.52 -13.12
CA VAL A 30 -26.93 37.93 -13.36
C VAL A 30 -25.67 38.72 -13.61
N ILE A 31 -25.72 39.64 -14.58
CA ILE A 31 -24.57 40.47 -14.90
C ILE A 31 -24.65 41.75 -14.01
N SER A 32 -23.67 41.91 -13.17
CA SER A 32 -23.46 43.14 -12.37
C SER A 32 -22.46 44.03 -13.10
N VAL A 33 -22.82 45.30 -13.29
CA VAL A 33 -21.94 46.29 -13.90
C VAL A 33 -21.44 47.22 -12.79
N GLN A 34 -20.15 47.09 -12.49
CA GLN A 34 -19.46 48.00 -11.54
C GLN A 34 -18.72 49.08 -12.31
N ARG A 35 -18.95 50.33 -11.92
CA ARG A 35 -18.20 51.49 -12.45
C ARG A 35 -16.87 51.59 -11.75
N SER A 36 -15.78 51.51 -12.51
CA SER A 36 -14.41 51.72 -12.04
C SER A 36 -13.83 52.92 -12.76
N PHE A 37 -12.75 53.48 -12.26
CA PHE A 37 -12.02 54.58 -12.89
C PHE A 37 -11.38 54.18 -14.24
N LEU A 38 -11.28 52.86 -14.48
CA LEU A 38 -10.81 52.28 -15.77
C LEU A 38 -11.95 51.91 -16.72
N GLY A 39 -13.21 52.22 -16.37
CA GLY A 39 -14.37 51.88 -17.19
C GLY A 39 -15.38 50.98 -16.46
N ASN A 40 -16.37 50.50 -17.19
CA ASN A 40 -17.40 49.61 -16.68
C ASN A 40 -16.92 48.16 -16.72
N ILE A 41 -16.80 47.51 -15.54
CA ILE A 41 -16.47 46.11 -15.42
C ILE A 41 -17.78 45.33 -15.33
N ARG A 42 -17.98 44.37 -16.23
CA ARG A 42 -19.10 43.43 -16.21
C ARG A 42 -18.65 42.14 -15.52
N THR A 43 -19.30 41.81 -14.42
CA THR A 43 -19.03 40.58 -13.67
C THR A 43 -20.26 39.71 -13.63
N ALA A 44 -20.18 38.46 -14.09
CA ALA A 44 -21.23 37.47 -13.92
C ALA A 44 -21.21 36.97 -12.48
N GLN A 45 -22.37 36.98 -11.83
CA GLN A 45 -22.56 36.50 -10.47
C GLN A 45 -23.70 35.50 -10.44
N PRO A 46 -23.68 34.45 -9.59
CA PRO A 46 -24.80 33.58 -9.41
C PRO A 46 -26.08 34.36 -9.08
N CYS A 47 -27.18 34.02 -9.73
CA CYS A 47 -28.46 34.66 -9.50
C CYS A 47 -28.85 34.49 -8.02
N PRO A 48 -29.15 35.59 -7.27
CA PRO A 48 -29.46 35.50 -5.84
C PRO A 48 -30.79 34.77 -5.57
N VAL A 49 -31.72 34.76 -6.54
CA VAL A 49 -33.03 34.10 -6.41
C VAL A 49 -32.92 32.58 -6.55
N CYS A 50 -32.31 32.12 -7.63
CA CYS A 50 -32.16 30.66 -7.90
C CYS A 50 -30.81 30.12 -7.46
N ARG A 51 -29.91 30.89 -6.91
CA ARG A 51 -28.56 30.49 -6.43
C ARG A 51 -27.71 29.80 -7.49
N GLY A 52 -27.90 30.15 -8.75
CA GLY A 52 -27.15 29.55 -9.86
C GLY A 52 -27.87 28.42 -10.59
N PHE A 53 -28.98 27.90 -10.08
CA PHE A 53 -29.69 26.76 -10.68
C PHE A 53 -30.51 27.10 -11.94
N GLY A 54 -30.80 28.37 -12.20
CA GLY A 54 -31.62 28.78 -13.33
C GLY A 54 -33.14 28.52 -13.14
N THR A 55 -33.50 27.70 -12.16
CA THR A 55 -34.88 27.29 -11.84
C THR A 55 -35.18 27.55 -10.35
N VAL A 56 -36.45 27.71 -10.03
CA VAL A 56 -36.98 27.90 -8.68
C VAL A 56 -38.05 26.83 -8.41
N ILE A 57 -38.04 26.28 -7.22
CA ILE A 57 -39.02 25.30 -6.75
C ILE A 57 -40.10 26.06 -6.00
N PRO A 58 -41.41 26.09 -6.49
CA PRO A 58 -42.48 26.84 -5.88
C PRO A 58 -42.77 26.42 -4.43
N HIS A 59 -42.76 25.09 -4.19
CA HIS A 59 -42.98 24.48 -2.87
C HIS A 59 -41.79 23.63 -2.46
N PRO A 60 -40.71 24.23 -1.89
CA PRO A 60 -39.53 23.48 -1.53
C PRO A 60 -39.82 22.47 -0.43
N CYS A 61 -39.28 21.28 -0.57
CA CYS A 61 -39.35 20.23 0.43
C CYS A 61 -38.71 20.70 1.74
N GLN A 62 -39.43 20.63 2.85
CA GLN A 62 -38.97 21.17 4.13
C GLN A 62 -37.75 20.38 4.68
N GLU A 63 -37.70 19.09 4.44
CA GLU A 63 -36.62 18.22 4.93
C GLU A 63 -35.28 18.49 4.23
N CYS A 64 -35.29 18.61 2.92
CA CYS A 64 -34.07 18.86 2.15
C CYS A 64 -33.89 20.35 1.76
N SER A 65 -34.81 21.24 2.17
CA SER A 65 -34.77 22.66 1.86
C SER A 65 -34.64 22.97 0.36
N GLY A 66 -35.23 22.13 -0.49
CA GLY A 66 -35.16 22.26 -1.95
C GLY A 66 -33.91 21.66 -2.60
N GLU A 67 -32.96 21.13 -1.83
CA GLU A 67 -31.73 20.53 -2.39
C GLU A 67 -31.94 19.15 -3.03
N GLY A 68 -33.05 18.47 -2.74
CA GLY A 68 -33.35 17.11 -3.24
C GLY A 68 -32.52 16.01 -2.58
N ARG A 69 -31.63 16.36 -1.64
CA ARG A 69 -30.71 15.43 -1.00
C ARG A 69 -30.65 15.67 0.51
N VAL A 70 -30.35 14.60 1.27
CA VAL A 70 -30.19 14.65 2.71
C VAL A 70 -28.92 13.94 3.14
N ARG A 71 -28.36 14.33 4.27
CA ARG A 71 -27.24 13.63 4.89
C ARG A 71 -27.75 12.37 5.56
N THR A 72 -27.10 11.24 5.25
CA THR A 72 -27.37 9.97 5.89
C THR A 72 -26.11 9.16 6.02
N THR A 73 -26.12 8.19 6.93
CA THR A 73 -25.06 7.20 7.07
C THR A 73 -25.49 5.93 6.36
N ARG A 74 -24.64 5.37 5.52
CA ARG A 74 -24.84 4.08 4.87
C ARG A 74 -23.60 3.23 4.99
N THR A 75 -23.79 1.92 5.08
CA THR A 75 -22.69 0.96 5.07
C THR A 75 -22.47 0.48 3.65
N ILE A 76 -21.20 0.52 3.22
CA ILE A 76 -20.78 0.05 1.90
C ILE A 76 -19.82 -1.11 2.12
N ASN A 77 -20.14 -2.28 1.55
CA ASN A 77 -19.24 -3.43 1.56
C ASN A 77 -18.23 -3.29 0.42
N VAL A 78 -16.96 -3.17 0.78
CA VAL A 78 -15.86 -3.05 -0.18
C VAL A 78 -15.06 -4.34 -0.20
N ARG A 79 -15.00 -4.98 -1.36
CA ARG A 79 -14.18 -6.18 -1.54
C ARG A 79 -12.74 -5.77 -1.87
N ILE A 80 -11.82 -6.07 -0.95
CA ILE A 80 -10.40 -5.77 -1.11
C ILE A 80 -9.72 -7.00 -1.73
N PRO A 81 -9.13 -6.90 -2.93
CA PRO A 81 -8.42 -8.01 -3.54
C PRO A 81 -7.11 -8.30 -2.81
N ALA A 82 -6.69 -9.58 -2.78
CA ALA A 82 -5.40 -9.94 -2.25
C ALA A 82 -4.26 -9.32 -3.09
N GLY A 83 -3.15 -8.97 -2.43
CA GLY A 83 -1.99 -8.38 -3.10
C GLY A 83 -1.97 -6.86 -3.19
N VAL A 84 -2.99 -6.17 -2.68
CA VAL A 84 -2.98 -4.69 -2.62
C VAL A 84 -1.74 -4.19 -1.87
N ALA A 85 -1.26 -3.03 -2.28
CA ALA A 85 -0.15 -2.33 -1.65
C ALA A 85 -0.65 -1.07 -0.93
N ASP A 86 0.20 -0.55 -0.06
CA ASP A 86 -0.03 0.75 0.58
C ASP A 86 -0.25 1.85 -0.47
N GLY A 87 -1.24 2.73 -0.23
CA GLY A 87 -1.62 3.78 -1.16
C GLY A 87 -2.46 3.32 -2.37
N ASN A 88 -2.81 2.04 -2.49
CA ASN A 88 -3.75 1.61 -3.52
C ASN A 88 -5.14 2.21 -3.28
N ARG A 89 -5.85 2.54 -4.36
CA ARG A 89 -7.20 3.09 -4.31
C ARG A 89 -8.17 2.15 -4.99
N ILE A 90 -9.31 1.92 -4.34
CA ILE A 90 -10.46 1.21 -4.90
C ILE A 90 -11.45 2.25 -5.36
N HIS A 91 -11.81 2.21 -6.63
CA HIS A 91 -12.82 3.07 -7.24
C HIS A 91 -14.18 2.37 -7.17
N LEU A 92 -15.16 3.06 -6.61
CA LEU A 92 -16.55 2.63 -6.51
C LEU A 92 -17.42 3.62 -7.26
N GLU A 93 -17.84 3.21 -8.45
CA GLU A 93 -18.68 4.04 -9.34
C GLU A 93 -20.02 4.36 -8.69
N SER A 94 -20.43 5.61 -8.79
CA SER A 94 -21.72 6.11 -8.30
C SER A 94 -21.99 5.83 -6.81
N GLN A 95 -20.96 5.61 -6.01
CA GLN A 95 -21.06 5.40 -4.57
C GLN A 95 -20.72 6.67 -3.73
N GLY A 96 -20.42 7.76 -4.39
CA GLY A 96 -20.15 9.05 -3.75
C GLY A 96 -21.42 9.81 -3.35
N GLU A 97 -21.27 11.10 -3.14
CA GLU A 97 -22.38 11.99 -2.81
C GLU A 97 -23.22 12.31 -4.06
N VAL A 98 -24.51 12.46 -3.84
CA VAL A 98 -25.46 12.89 -4.88
C VAL A 98 -25.36 14.39 -5.07
N GLY A 99 -25.34 14.85 -6.32
CA GLY A 99 -25.41 16.26 -6.66
C GLY A 99 -26.70 16.94 -6.22
N PRO A 100 -26.72 18.25 -6.08
CA PRO A 100 -27.95 19.00 -5.77
C PRO A 100 -28.93 18.92 -6.95
N GLY A 101 -30.24 19.08 -6.64
CA GLY A 101 -31.30 19.13 -7.67
C GLY A 101 -31.47 17.81 -8.45
N GLY A 102 -31.23 16.65 -7.83
CA GLY A 102 -31.37 15.34 -8.49
C GLY A 102 -30.21 14.98 -9.41
N GLY A 103 -29.08 15.67 -9.29
CA GLY A 103 -27.85 15.34 -10.02
C GLY A 103 -27.37 13.91 -9.75
N PRO A 104 -26.58 13.31 -10.63
CA PRO A 104 -26.07 11.96 -10.45
C PRO A 104 -25.17 11.87 -9.21
N ALA A 105 -25.05 10.65 -8.67
CA ALA A 105 -24.09 10.37 -7.62
C ALA A 105 -22.67 10.41 -8.22
N GLY A 106 -21.74 11.01 -7.47
CA GLY A 106 -20.33 10.96 -7.79
C GLY A 106 -19.71 9.60 -7.44
N ASP A 107 -18.44 9.46 -7.68
CA ASP A 107 -17.68 8.26 -7.35
C ASP A 107 -17.08 8.34 -5.94
N LEU A 108 -16.83 7.18 -5.36
CA LEU A 108 -16.13 7.06 -4.09
C LEU A 108 -14.79 6.36 -4.31
N TYR A 109 -13.72 6.97 -3.82
CA TYR A 109 -12.39 6.40 -3.80
C TYR A 109 -12.02 6.00 -2.38
N VAL A 110 -11.71 4.73 -2.19
CA VAL A 110 -11.23 4.19 -0.91
C VAL A 110 -9.73 3.98 -1.01
N GLU A 111 -8.96 4.77 -0.28
CA GLU A 111 -7.50 4.62 -0.18
C GLU A 111 -7.17 3.61 0.91
N LEU A 112 -6.27 2.68 0.59
CA LEU A 112 -5.87 1.59 1.47
C LEU A 112 -4.53 1.91 2.12
N THR A 113 -4.46 1.75 3.43
CA THR A 113 -3.21 1.77 4.19
C THR A 113 -2.91 0.38 4.69
N VAL A 114 -1.76 -0.17 4.30
CA VAL A 114 -1.33 -1.50 4.70
C VAL A 114 -0.36 -1.38 5.87
N ALA A 115 -0.73 -1.92 7.02
CA ALA A 115 0.13 -1.95 8.20
C ALA A 115 1.40 -2.77 7.95
N ARG A 116 2.49 -2.39 8.63
CA ARG A 116 3.72 -3.19 8.61
C ARG A 116 3.50 -4.48 9.37
N HIS A 117 4.09 -5.56 8.85
CA HIS A 117 4.10 -6.85 9.53
C HIS A 117 5.33 -6.97 10.45
N ASP A 118 5.20 -7.66 11.58
CA ASP A 118 6.28 -7.77 12.57
C ASP A 118 7.45 -8.63 12.08
N VAL A 119 7.16 -9.64 11.24
CA VAL A 119 8.15 -10.61 10.75
C VAL A 119 8.53 -10.34 9.30
N PHE A 120 7.54 -10.05 8.44
CA PHE A 120 7.74 -9.95 7.01
C PHE A 120 7.87 -8.51 6.55
N ARG A 121 8.87 -8.26 5.71
CA ARG A 121 9.02 -7.00 4.98
C ARG A 121 8.64 -7.22 3.52
N ARG A 122 7.73 -6.42 3.03
CA ARG A 122 7.34 -6.47 1.62
C ARG A 122 8.34 -5.74 0.74
N ASN A 123 8.79 -6.39 -0.33
CA ASN A 123 9.60 -5.82 -1.38
C ASN A 123 8.97 -6.14 -2.75
N GLY A 124 8.15 -5.23 -3.25
CA GLY A 124 7.35 -5.46 -4.47
C GLY A 124 6.34 -6.60 -4.28
N GLN A 125 6.53 -7.69 -4.99
CA GLN A 125 5.72 -8.92 -4.87
C GLN A 125 6.34 -9.92 -3.90
N ASN A 126 7.62 -9.75 -3.55
CA ASN A 126 8.31 -10.64 -2.65
C ASN A 126 8.12 -10.22 -1.19
N LEU A 127 8.24 -11.20 -0.31
CA LEU A 127 8.40 -11.01 1.12
C LEU A 127 9.83 -11.30 1.51
N GLU A 128 10.35 -10.54 2.44
CA GLU A 128 11.67 -10.73 3.03
C GLU A 128 11.51 -10.99 4.52
N MET A 129 12.27 -11.93 5.05
CA MET A 129 12.40 -12.17 6.49
C MET A 129 13.83 -12.54 6.83
N THR A 130 14.20 -12.37 8.09
CA THR A 130 15.51 -12.73 8.62
C THR A 130 15.33 -13.82 9.67
N ILE A 131 16.15 -14.85 9.59
CA ILE A 131 16.21 -15.93 10.58
C ILE A 131 17.61 -16.01 11.19
N SER A 132 17.67 -16.45 12.44
CA SER A 132 18.93 -16.68 13.14
C SER A 132 19.17 -18.17 13.26
N VAL A 133 20.34 -18.61 12.82
CA VAL A 133 20.75 -20.03 12.83
C VAL A 133 22.04 -20.14 13.66
N PRO A 134 22.14 -21.10 14.62
CA PRO A 134 23.38 -21.34 15.33
C PRO A 134 24.54 -21.69 14.39
N MET A 135 25.77 -21.29 14.71
CA MET A 135 26.93 -21.56 13.87
C MET A 135 27.17 -23.04 13.60
N THR A 136 26.86 -23.89 14.58
CA THR A 136 26.99 -25.36 14.44
C THR A 136 26.01 -25.91 13.40
N ALA A 137 24.75 -25.44 13.42
CA ALA A 137 23.75 -25.83 12.45
C ALA A 137 24.07 -25.27 11.04
N ALA A 138 24.59 -24.05 10.96
CA ALA A 138 25.04 -23.48 9.69
C ALA A 138 26.26 -24.23 9.11
N ALA A 139 27.17 -24.69 9.97
CA ALA A 139 28.35 -25.45 9.54
C ALA A 139 28.00 -26.87 9.08
N LEU A 140 27.10 -27.56 9.79
CA LEU A 140 26.75 -28.95 9.56
C LEU A 140 25.59 -29.14 8.57
N GLY A 141 24.81 -28.09 8.34
CA GLY A 141 23.55 -28.14 7.63
C GLY A 141 22.38 -28.52 8.55
N THR A 142 21.20 -28.07 8.24
CA THR A 142 19.98 -28.36 9.00
C THR A 142 18.74 -28.05 8.18
N THR A 143 17.61 -28.63 8.56
CA THR A 143 16.30 -28.27 8.03
C THR A 143 15.50 -27.59 9.15
N ILE A 144 14.92 -26.45 8.88
CA ILE A 144 14.15 -25.67 9.85
C ILE A 144 12.76 -25.31 9.32
N PRO A 145 11.71 -25.42 10.13
CA PRO A 145 10.39 -24.94 9.75
C PRO A 145 10.36 -23.43 9.76
N VAL A 146 10.11 -22.83 8.60
CA VAL A 146 9.97 -21.38 8.43
C VAL A 146 8.50 -21.03 8.33
N ARG A 147 8.04 -20.11 9.19
CA ARG A 147 6.68 -19.58 9.15
C ARG A 147 6.47 -18.79 7.86
N THR A 148 5.32 -19.00 7.22
CA THR A 148 4.87 -18.24 6.06
C THR A 148 3.72 -17.32 6.42
N LEU A 149 3.35 -16.40 5.53
CA LEU A 149 2.25 -15.46 5.75
C LEU A 149 0.89 -16.15 5.96
N GLU A 150 0.74 -17.36 5.46
CA GLU A 150 -0.46 -18.18 5.63
C GLU A 150 -0.74 -18.53 7.10
N ALA A 151 0.30 -18.58 7.94
CA ALA A 151 0.15 -18.85 9.38
C ALA A 151 -0.63 -17.74 10.14
N ASP A 152 -0.76 -16.56 9.54
CA ASP A 152 -1.47 -15.42 10.14
C ASP A 152 -2.95 -15.38 9.74
N ARG A 153 -3.42 -16.33 8.94
CA ARG A 153 -4.81 -16.43 8.55
C ARG A 153 -5.61 -17.18 9.62
N ASP A 154 -6.72 -16.57 10.06
CA ASP A 154 -7.60 -17.15 11.06
C ASP A 154 -8.39 -18.37 10.53
N ASP A 155 -8.55 -18.47 9.20
CA ASP A 155 -9.34 -19.49 8.51
C ASP A 155 -8.50 -20.69 8.03
N MET A 156 -7.19 -20.72 8.33
CA MET A 156 -6.30 -21.81 7.92
C MET A 156 -5.76 -22.60 9.10
N ASP A 157 -5.50 -23.89 8.86
CA ASP A 157 -4.74 -24.71 9.79
C ASP A 157 -3.32 -24.16 9.92
N LYS A 158 -2.91 -23.84 11.15
CA LYS A 158 -1.58 -23.29 11.45
C LYS A 158 -0.43 -24.19 10.99
N ALA A 159 -0.69 -25.50 10.87
CA ALA A 159 0.29 -26.46 10.36
C ALA A 159 0.63 -26.22 8.86
N LEU A 160 -0.31 -25.68 8.08
CA LEU A 160 -0.09 -25.33 6.67
C LEU A 160 0.65 -23.98 6.50
N GLY A 161 0.82 -23.25 7.59
CA GLY A 161 1.50 -21.95 7.63
C GLY A 161 3.01 -22.03 7.79
N SER A 162 3.64 -23.19 7.65
CA SER A 162 5.10 -23.37 7.69
C SER A 162 5.59 -24.19 6.51
N VAL A 163 6.83 -23.95 6.12
CA VAL A 163 7.55 -24.69 5.07
C VAL A 163 8.92 -25.02 5.59
N ASP A 164 9.34 -26.25 5.38
CA ASP A 164 10.68 -26.68 5.73
C ASP A 164 11.71 -26.04 4.79
N LEU A 165 12.67 -25.36 5.37
CA LEU A 165 13.77 -24.73 4.66
C LEU A 165 15.07 -25.50 4.95
N ASP A 166 15.68 -26.01 3.91
CA ASP A 166 16.98 -26.65 3.99
C ASP A 166 18.09 -25.61 3.99
N ILE A 167 18.92 -25.66 5.04
CA ILE A 167 20.12 -24.85 5.19
C ILE A 167 21.32 -25.75 4.86
N PRO A 168 21.98 -25.56 3.72
CA PRO A 168 23.14 -26.38 3.34
C PRO A 168 24.30 -26.22 4.34
N ALA A 169 25.08 -27.30 4.47
CA ALA A 169 26.30 -27.23 5.27
C ALA A 169 27.26 -26.16 4.73
N GLY A 170 27.87 -25.38 5.63
CA GLY A 170 28.75 -24.28 5.28
C GLY A 170 28.04 -22.98 4.92
N THR A 171 26.74 -22.84 5.22
CA THR A 171 25.99 -21.60 4.99
C THR A 171 26.59 -20.44 5.76
N GLN A 172 26.85 -19.33 5.05
CA GLN A 172 27.43 -18.12 5.61
C GLN A 172 26.34 -17.12 6.05
N SER A 173 26.68 -16.28 7.02
CA SER A 173 25.80 -15.16 7.43
C SER A 173 25.55 -14.22 6.26
N GLY A 174 24.30 -13.77 6.09
CA GLY A 174 23.87 -12.97 4.95
C GLY A 174 23.46 -13.78 3.70
N THR A 175 23.56 -15.11 3.76
CA THR A 175 23.04 -15.99 2.68
C THR A 175 21.53 -15.82 2.55
N LYS A 176 21.05 -15.62 1.32
CA LYS A 176 19.63 -15.53 1.01
C LYS A 176 19.15 -16.79 0.35
N VAL A 177 18.12 -17.40 0.92
CA VAL A 177 17.44 -18.58 0.37
C VAL A 177 16.03 -18.18 -0.05
N THR A 178 15.61 -18.57 -1.24
CA THR A 178 14.31 -18.22 -1.79
C THR A 178 13.35 -19.40 -1.69
N ILE A 179 12.18 -19.16 -1.15
CA ILE A 179 11.05 -20.10 -1.14
C ILE A 179 10.04 -19.59 -2.18
N GLU A 180 9.89 -20.31 -3.25
CA GLU A 180 9.04 -19.93 -4.38
C GLU A 180 7.56 -19.87 -3.98
N GLU A 181 6.82 -18.95 -4.61
CA GLU A 181 5.37 -18.78 -4.45
C GLU A 181 4.87 -18.56 -3.00
N ARG A 182 5.74 -18.09 -2.09
CA ARG A 182 5.39 -17.74 -0.70
C ARG A 182 5.38 -16.23 -0.40
N GLY A 183 5.46 -15.43 -1.46
CA GLY A 183 5.32 -13.98 -1.37
C GLY A 183 3.88 -13.49 -1.47
N VAL A 184 3.71 -12.25 -1.89
CA VAL A 184 2.41 -11.56 -2.03
C VAL A 184 1.71 -12.00 -3.31
N PRO A 185 0.40 -12.28 -3.29
CA PRO A 185 -0.37 -12.53 -4.50
C PRO A 185 -0.26 -11.36 -5.50
N ARG A 186 -0.20 -11.69 -6.78
CA ARG A 186 -0.15 -10.67 -7.83
C ARG A 186 -1.53 -10.05 -8.05
N LEU A 187 -1.59 -8.73 -7.97
CA LEU A 187 -2.81 -8.00 -8.27
C LEU A 187 -3.09 -8.09 -9.78
N ARG A 188 -4.28 -8.56 -10.18
CA ARG A 188 -4.72 -8.71 -11.57
C ARG A 188 -3.97 -9.77 -12.41
N ALA A 189 -3.20 -10.65 -11.78
CA ALA A 189 -2.53 -11.76 -12.45
C ALA A 189 -2.57 -13.01 -11.57
N SER A 190 -2.33 -14.18 -12.15
CA SER A 190 -2.16 -15.42 -11.40
C SER A 190 -0.76 -15.50 -10.78
N GLY A 191 -0.64 -16.32 -9.73
CA GLY A 191 0.62 -16.56 -9.03
C GLY A 191 0.92 -15.56 -7.93
N ARG A 192 2.07 -15.77 -7.30
CA ARG A 192 2.56 -15.00 -6.15
C ARG A 192 4.01 -14.59 -6.40
N GLY A 193 4.55 -13.70 -5.58
CA GLY A 193 5.99 -13.53 -5.44
C GLY A 193 6.59 -14.61 -4.54
N ASP A 194 7.84 -14.43 -4.18
CA ASP A 194 8.62 -15.39 -3.40
C ASP A 194 8.85 -14.86 -1.97
N LEU A 195 9.18 -15.79 -1.06
CA LEU A 195 9.68 -15.45 0.26
C LEU A 195 11.20 -15.59 0.24
N VAL A 196 11.90 -14.48 0.46
CA VAL A 196 13.36 -14.42 0.57
C VAL A 196 13.74 -14.45 2.05
N VAL A 197 14.42 -15.50 2.45
CA VAL A 197 14.87 -15.71 3.84
C VAL A 197 16.36 -15.40 3.92
N GLU A 198 16.72 -14.38 4.70
CA GLU A 198 18.11 -14.03 4.99
C GLU A 198 18.57 -14.76 6.24
N VAL A 199 19.63 -15.54 6.12
CA VAL A 199 20.20 -16.33 7.22
C VAL A 199 21.26 -15.52 7.94
N ILE A 200 21.09 -15.28 9.23
CA ILE A 200 22.10 -14.70 10.11
C ILE A 200 22.67 -15.81 10.99
N VAL A 201 23.95 -16.08 10.83
CA VAL A 201 24.63 -17.07 11.64
C VAL A 201 24.99 -16.47 12.99
N GLN A 202 24.53 -17.12 14.05
CA GLN A 202 24.81 -16.70 15.44
C GLN A 202 25.97 -17.49 16.05
N THR A 203 26.97 -16.77 16.49
CA THR A 203 28.06 -17.33 17.32
C THR A 203 27.60 -17.39 18.78
N PRO A 204 27.83 -18.48 19.49
CA PRO A 204 27.50 -18.58 20.91
C PRO A 204 28.29 -17.57 21.74
N THR A 205 27.59 -16.88 22.66
CA THR A 205 28.21 -15.83 23.50
C THR A 205 28.54 -16.30 24.91
N LYS A 206 27.99 -17.42 25.33
CA LYS A 206 28.23 -18.03 26.64
C LYS A 206 28.64 -19.47 26.41
N LEU A 207 29.88 -19.78 26.73
CA LEU A 207 30.46 -21.12 26.62
C LEU A 207 30.79 -21.62 28.02
N ASP A 208 30.56 -22.89 28.27
CA ASP A 208 31.16 -23.59 29.39
C ASP A 208 32.57 -24.09 29.02
N HIS A 209 33.29 -24.61 29.99
CA HIS A 209 34.68 -25.03 29.79
C HIS A 209 34.83 -26.12 28.73
N GLU A 210 33.92 -27.08 28.69
CA GLU A 210 33.96 -28.17 27.74
C GLU A 210 33.67 -27.67 26.28
N GLN A 211 32.74 -26.76 26.15
CA GLN A 211 32.44 -26.13 24.85
C GLN A 211 33.61 -25.30 24.32
N GLU A 212 34.30 -24.58 25.24
CA GLU A 212 35.48 -23.80 24.90
C GLU A 212 36.63 -24.68 24.42
N GLU A 213 36.90 -25.79 25.13
CA GLU A 213 37.91 -26.77 24.75
C GLU A 213 37.60 -27.39 23.36
N LEU A 214 36.33 -27.74 23.07
CA LEU A 214 35.93 -28.27 21.78
C LEU A 214 36.13 -27.26 20.64
N LEU A 215 35.85 -25.99 20.88
CA LEU A 215 36.08 -24.94 19.89
C LEU A 215 37.59 -24.68 19.67
N HIS A 216 38.41 -24.69 20.72
CA HIS A 216 39.86 -24.61 20.57
C HIS A 216 40.42 -25.79 19.76
N ARG A 217 39.98 -26.99 20.05
CA ARG A 217 40.37 -28.16 19.28
C ARG A 217 39.94 -28.10 17.80
N LEU A 218 38.73 -27.55 17.53
CA LEU A 218 38.31 -27.33 16.18
C LEU A 218 39.15 -26.30 15.44
N ALA A 219 39.52 -25.18 16.14
CA ALA A 219 40.38 -24.15 15.57
C ALA A 219 41.80 -24.68 15.25
N GLU A 220 42.35 -25.56 16.11
CA GLU A 220 43.62 -26.23 15.85
C GLU A 220 43.53 -27.13 14.61
N MET A 221 42.51 -27.97 14.52
CA MET A 221 42.31 -28.89 13.39
C MET A 221 42.13 -28.16 12.04
N ARG A 222 41.65 -26.93 12.08
CA ARG A 222 41.42 -26.07 10.89
C ARG A 222 42.57 -25.09 10.66
N GLU A 223 43.62 -25.12 11.47
CA GLU A 223 44.77 -24.19 11.41
C GLU A 223 44.33 -22.69 11.54
N GLU A 224 43.25 -22.44 12.29
CA GLU A 224 42.65 -21.11 12.48
C GLU A 224 43.07 -20.43 13.79
N THR A 225 44.08 -20.92 14.49
CA THR A 225 44.58 -20.36 15.77
C THR A 225 45.20 -18.96 15.63
N SER A 226 45.61 -18.60 14.40
CA SER A 226 46.11 -17.24 14.06
C SER A 226 45.46 -16.76 12.79
N PRO A 227 44.19 -16.34 12.84
CA PRO A 227 43.45 -16.02 11.62
C PRO A 227 44.01 -14.77 10.94
N ALA A 228 44.33 -14.87 9.65
CA ALA A 228 44.66 -13.72 8.83
C ALA A 228 43.39 -12.91 8.53
N VAL A 229 43.45 -11.61 8.80
CA VAL A 229 42.33 -10.71 8.46
C VAL A 229 42.28 -10.50 6.94
N SER A 230 41.31 -11.09 6.27
CA SER A 230 41.01 -10.79 4.89
C SER A 230 40.08 -9.58 4.80
N VAL A 231 40.56 -8.47 4.23
CA VAL A 231 39.73 -7.30 4.00
C VAL A 231 39.01 -7.48 2.66
N HIS A 232 37.71 -7.73 2.72
CA HIS A 232 36.88 -7.72 1.53
C HIS A 232 36.51 -6.26 1.19
N SER A 233 37.13 -5.68 0.14
CA SER A 233 36.67 -4.39 -0.37
C SER A 233 35.31 -4.55 -1.03
N SER A 234 34.30 -3.84 -0.55
CA SER A 234 32.95 -3.79 -1.09
C SER A 234 32.83 -3.04 -2.42
N SER A 235 33.94 -2.81 -3.13
CA SER A 235 33.94 -2.13 -4.40
C SER A 235 33.81 -3.12 -5.56
N GLY A 236 32.57 -3.32 -6.05
CA GLY A 236 32.31 -3.82 -7.41
C GLY A 236 32.78 -2.82 -8.48
N GLY A 237 34.00 -2.29 -8.34
CA GLY A 237 34.68 -1.44 -9.31
C GLY A 237 35.56 -2.29 -10.21
N LYS A 238 35.22 -2.34 -11.51
CA LYS A 238 35.95 -2.99 -12.57
C LYS A 238 37.46 -2.73 -12.43
N LYS A 239 38.25 -3.80 -12.42
CA LYS A 239 39.71 -3.76 -12.60
C LYS A 239 40.07 -3.10 -13.95
N VAL A 240 40.19 -1.79 -13.96
CA VAL A 240 40.66 -1.03 -15.17
C VAL A 240 42.11 -0.60 -15.05
N PHE A 241 42.71 -0.72 -13.85
CA PHE A 241 44.07 -0.20 -13.61
C PHE A 241 45.21 -1.23 -13.65
N SER A 242 44.97 -2.49 -13.95
CA SER A 242 46.07 -3.48 -14.06
C SER A 242 46.73 -3.52 -15.45
N ARG A 243 46.18 -2.87 -16.47
CA ARG A 243 46.73 -2.86 -17.82
C ARG A 243 47.61 -1.66 -18.16
N LEU A 244 47.75 -0.70 -17.26
CA LEU A 244 48.57 0.49 -17.49
C LEU A 244 50.01 0.35 -16.97
N ARG A 245 50.35 -0.70 -16.25
CA ARG A 245 51.71 -0.94 -15.74
C ARG A 245 52.63 -1.75 -16.67
N GLU A 246 52.01 -2.47 -17.62
CA GLU A 246 52.78 -3.24 -18.62
C GLU A 246 53.10 -2.44 -19.92
N ALA A 247 52.51 -1.25 -20.08
CA ALA A 247 52.69 -0.45 -21.28
C ALA A 247 53.77 0.65 -21.15
N PHE A 248 54.35 0.88 -19.97
CA PHE A 248 55.35 1.90 -19.71
C PHE A 248 56.58 1.41 -18.95
N GLY A 249 56.93 0.13 -19.07
CA GLY A 249 58.16 -0.44 -18.52
C GLY A 249 58.95 -1.13 -19.61
N GLY A 250 59.66 -0.33 -20.41
CA GLY A 250 60.66 -0.74 -21.36
C GLY A 250 61.77 0.29 -21.35
#